data_fcfb2ab3c2c72e42885926de3753f867
#
_entry.id   fcfb2ab3c2c72e42885926de3753f867
#
_cell.length_a   1.000
_cell.length_b   1.000
_cell.length_c   1.000
_cell.angle_alpha   90.00
_cell.angle_beta   90.00
_cell.angle_gamma   90.00
#
_symmetry.space_group_name_H-M   'P 1'
#
loop_
_entity.id
_entity.type
_entity.pdbx_description
1 polymer ?
#
loop_
_entity_poly.entity_id
_entity_poly.type
_entity_poly.pdbx_seq_one_letter_code
_entity_poly.pdbx_strand_id
1 'polypeptide(L)'
;SQHKDQAVAAAKAGKHIICEKPLARTVEEARAMTEAAKAAGIIHMVAFNYRRTPAVALAKKYIEEGRIGRILNFRGTYLQDWSADENGPLSWRFQKKIAGSGTVGDIGTHVVDLAHYLVGPIAEVIAMTKTYVTTRPIQQGGVDKLGASEKSADAAIAMKPSQLGL
;
A
#
# COMPACT_ATOMS: atom_id res chain seq x y z
N SER A 1 -9.35 9.11 -2.25
CA SER A 1 -9.59 7.86 -3.00
C SER A 1 -11.10 7.68 -3.13
N GLN A 2 -11.56 7.24 -4.28
CA GLN A 2 -12.98 6.90 -4.49
C GLN A 2 -13.30 5.47 -4.02
N HIS A 3 -12.30 4.71 -3.58
CA HIS A 3 -12.44 3.29 -3.21
C HIS A 3 -13.51 3.07 -2.15
N LYS A 4 -13.53 3.90 -1.09
CA LYS A 4 -14.49 3.73 0.01
C LYS A 4 -15.93 3.78 -0.49
N ASP A 5 -16.30 4.82 -1.20
CA ASP A 5 -17.70 5.02 -1.59
C ASP A 5 -18.16 3.96 -2.59
N GLN A 6 -17.28 3.61 -3.56
CA GLN A 6 -17.54 2.55 -4.53
C GLN A 6 -17.66 1.17 -3.86
N ALA A 7 -16.73 0.82 -2.98
CA ALA A 7 -16.74 -0.48 -2.29
C ALA A 7 -17.95 -0.63 -1.36
N VAL A 8 -18.30 0.42 -0.60
CA VAL A 8 -19.47 0.41 0.28
C VAL A 8 -20.77 0.27 -0.54
N ALA A 9 -20.86 0.97 -1.68
CA ALA A 9 -22.01 0.84 -2.58
C ALA A 9 -22.13 -0.57 -3.18
N ALA A 10 -21.02 -1.15 -3.63
CA ALA A 10 -20.98 -2.51 -4.16
C ALA A 10 -21.35 -3.56 -3.09
N ALA A 11 -20.82 -3.39 -1.87
CA ALA A 11 -21.17 -4.27 -0.74
C ALA A 11 -22.68 -4.23 -0.43
N LYS A 12 -23.26 -3.03 -0.35
CA LYS A 12 -24.71 -2.87 -0.14
C LYS A 12 -25.56 -3.49 -1.27
N ALA A 13 -25.01 -3.55 -2.47
CA ALA A 13 -25.63 -4.22 -3.63
C ALA A 13 -25.34 -5.75 -3.66
N GLY A 14 -24.73 -6.32 -2.62
CA GLY A 14 -24.42 -7.75 -2.52
C GLY A 14 -23.35 -8.24 -3.52
N LYS A 15 -22.49 -7.34 -4.03
CA LYS A 15 -21.46 -7.70 -5.01
C LYS A 15 -20.15 -8.06 -4.32
N HIS A 16 -19.52 -9.14 -4.77
CA HIS A 16 -18.14 -9.45 -4.38
C HIS A 16 -17.18 -8.37 -4.86
N ILE A 17 -16.11 -8.10 -4.09
CA ILE A 17 -15.24 -6.94 -4.31
C ILE A 17 -13.78 -7.37 -4.39
N ILE A 18 -13.11 -6.93 -5.47
CA ILE A 18 -11.65 -6.83 -5.51
C ILE A 18 -11.34 -5.34 -5.59
N CYS A 19 -10.69 -4.80 -4.56
CA CYS A 19 -10.36 -3.38 -4.49
C CYS A 19 -8.87 -3.18 -4.74
N GLU A 20 -8.52 -2.19 -5.57
CA GLU A 20 -7.13 -1.81 -5.79
C GLU A 20 -6.44 -1.30 -4.52
N LYS A 21 -5.12 -1.48 -4.51
CA LYS A 21 -4.25 -0.95 -3.46
C LYS A 21 -3.88 0.53 -3.74
N PRO A 22 -3.62 1.31 -2.71
CA PRO A 22 -3.90 1.04 -1.31
C PRO A 22 -5.41 1.00 -1.07
N LEU A 23 -5.87 0.19 -0.14
CA LEU A 23 -7.30 -0.02 0.12
C LEU A 23 -8.05 1.31 0.34
N ALA A 24 -7.47 2.18 1.14
CA ALA A 24 -8.03 3.49 1.47
C ALA A 24 -6.92 4.48 1.81
N ARG A 25 -7.26 5.76 1.98
CA ARG A 25 -6.31 6.80 2.41
C ARG A 25 -6.18 6.89 3.93
N THR A 26 -7.20 6.46 4.66
CA THR A 26 -7.20 6.46 6.12
C THR A 26 -7.68 5.12 6.67
N VAL A 27 -7.36 4.86 7.95
CA VAL A 27 -7.80 3.65 8.65
C VAL A 27 -9.31 3.60 8.78
N GLU A 28 -9.96 4.74 9.01
CA GLU A 28 -11.41 4.87 9.14
C GLU A 28 -12.11 4.50 7.83
N GLU A 29 -11.59 4.98 6.69
CA GLU A 29 -12.10 4.58 5.36
C GLU A 29 -11.97 3.06 5.15
N ALA A 30 -10.81 2.49 5.45
CA ALA A 30 -10.56 1.05 5.30
C ALA A 30 -11.48 0.21 6.21
N ARG A 31 -11.68 0.67 7.46
CA ARG A 31 -12.58 0.02 8.42
C ARG A 31 -14.00 0.03 7.91
N ALA A 32 -14.52 1.17 7.45
CA ALA A 32 -15.87 1.28 6.91
C ALA A 32 -16.11 0.34 5.72
N MET A 33 -15.11 0.21 4.82
CA MET A 33 -15.18 -0.74 3.69
C MET A 33 -15.25 -2.19 4.17
N THR A 34 -14.40 -2.55 5.13
CA THR A 34 -14.33 -3.91 5.68
C THR A 34 -15.63 -4.28 6.42
N GLU A 35 -16.15 -3.37 7.21
CA GLU A 35 -17.40 -3.58 7.95
C GLU A 35 -18.61 -3.72 7.01
N ALA A 36 -18.69 -2.88 5.96
CA ALA A 36 -19.74 -2.99 4.95
C ALA A 36 -19.69 -4.34 4.22
N ALA A 37 -18.50 -4.80 3.85
CA ALA A 37 -18.33 -6.09 3.18
C ALA A 37 -18.69 -7.27 4.09
N LYS A 38 -18.28 -7.22 5.37
CA LYS A 38 -18.65 -8.25 6.38
C LYS A 38 -20.14 -8.28 6.64
N ALA A 39 -20.77 -7.12 6.83
CA ALA A 39 -22.20 -7.02 7.06
C ALA A 39 -23.04 -7.56 5.89
N ALA A 40 -22.54 -7.40 4.66
CA ALA A 40 -23.16 -7.93 3.46
C ALA A 40 -22.88 -9.42 3.21
N GLY A 41 -21.96 -10.05 3.98
CA GLY A 41 -21.58 -11.46 3.80
C GLY A 41 -20.89 -11.75 2.46
N ILE A 42 -20.27 -10.75 1.84
CA ILE A 42 -19.66 -10.88 0.52
C ILE A 42 -18.19 -11.28 0.60
N ILE A 43 -17.66 -11.89 -0.47
CA ILE A 43 -16.22 -12.12 -0.65
C ILE A 43 -15.57 -10.80 -1.03
N HIS A 44 -14.52 -10.46 -0.32
CA HIS A 44 -13.79 -9.22 -0.58
C HIS A 44 -12.28 -9.40 -0.39
N MET A 45 -11.49 -8.70 -1.19
CA MET A 45 -10.03 -8.72 -1.10
C MET A 45 -9.42 -7.42 -1.63
N VAL A 46 -8.20 -7.15 -1.19
CA VAL A 46 -7.34 -6.10 -1.78
C VAL A 46 -6.46 -6.74 -2.85
N ALA A 47 -6.28 -6.04 -3.97
CA ALA A 47 -5.52 -6.52 -5.12
C ALA A 47 -3.99 -6.44 -4.90
N PHE A 48 -3.49 -7.10 -3.85
CA PHE A 48 -2.05 -7.28 -3.64
C PHE A 48 -1.52 -8.39 -4.57
N ASN A 49 -1.36 -8.04 -5.84
CA ASN A 49 -1.02 -8.96 -6.92
C ASN A 49 0.34 -9.66 -6.74
N TYR A 50 1.28 -9.08 -5.99
CA TYR A 50 2.59 -9.71 -5.76
C TYR A 50 2.51 -11.01 -4.98
N ARG A 51 1.49 -11.23 -4.17
CA ARG A 51 1.22 -12.54 -3.56
C ARG A 51 1.02 -13.66 -4.60
N ARG A 52 0.64 -13.30 -5.84
CA ARG A 52 0.39 -14.23 -6.95
C ARG A 52 1.60 -14.45 -7.85
N THR A 53 2.70 -13.72 -7.61
CA THR A 53 3.96 -13.96 -8.31
C THR A 53 4.45 -15.37 -7.98
N PRO A 54 4.78 -16.23 -8.98
CA PRO A 54 5.16 -17.62 -8.74
C PRO A 54 6.30 -17.78 -7.73
N ALA A 55 7.32 -16.93 -7.79
CA ALA A 55 8.44 -16.95 -6.85
C ALA A 55 7.99 -16.65 -5.41
N VAL A 56 7.07 -15.70 -5.21
CA VAL A 56 6.52 -15.36 -3.89
C VAL A 56 5.66 -16.50 -3.35
N ALA A 57 4.84 -17.10 -4.20
CA ALA A 57 4.02 -18.26 -3.84
C ALA A 57 4.90 -19.46 -3.45
N LEU A 58 6.00 -19.69 -4.17
CA LEU A 58 6.97 -20.74 -3.85
C LEU A 58 7.69 -20.47 -2.52
N ALA A 59 8.10 -19.22 -2.29
CA ALA A 59 8.71 -18.79 -1.01
C ALA A 59 7.74 -19.05 0.16
N LYS A 60 6.48 -18.67 0.02
CA LYS A 60 5.43 -18.93 1.02
C LYS A 60 5.29 -20.43 1.31
N LYS A 61 5.23 -21.26 0.26
CA LYS A 61 5.17 -22.71 0.40
C LYS A 61 6.37 -23.25 1.20
N TYR A 62 7.60 -22.82 0.87
CA TYR A 62 8.80 -23.29 1.59
C TYR A 62 8.80 -22.89 3.06
N ILE A 63 8.28 -21.70 3.36
CA ILE A 63 8.11 -21.24 4.75
C ILE A 63 7.10 -22.14 5.49
N GLU A 64 5.93 -22.37 4.91
CA GLU A 64 4.87 -23.20 5.49
C GLU A 64 5.30 -24.67 5.69
N GLU A 65 6.11 -25.20 4.78
CA GLU A 65 6.71 -26.54 4.89
C GLU A 65 7.87 -26.61 5.89
N GLY A 66 8.24 -25.50 6.53
CA GLY A 66 9.37 -25.42 7.47
C GLY A 66 10.75 -25.59 6.84
N ARG A 67 10.86 -25.52 5.51
CA ARG A 67 12.11 -25.81 4.78
C ARG A 67 13.24 -24.83 5.04
N ILE A 68 12.93 -23.63 5.48
CA ILE A 68 13.91 -22.60 5.86
C ILE A 68 14.03 -22.42 7.39
N GLY A 69 13.29 -23.23 8.16
CA GLY A 69 13.26 -23.15 9.61
C GLY A 69 12.56 -21.89 10.14
N ARG A 70 12.91 -21.49 11.36
CA ARG A 70 12.32 -20.29 11.99
C ARG A 70 12.79 -19.02 11.31
N ILE A 71 11.86 -18.16 10.92
CA ILE A 71 12.17 -16.85 10.36
C ILE A 71 12.65 -15.93 11.50
N LEU A 72 13.85 -15.39 11.35
CA LEU A 72 14.46 -14.49 12.33
C LEU A 72 14.41 -13.02 11.90
N ASN A 73 14.36 -12.77 10.60
CA ASN A 73 14.40 -11.42 10.05
C ASN A 73 13.67 -11.37 8.71
N PHE A 74 13.03 -10.24 8.44
CA PHE A 74 12.49 -9.89 7.13
C PHE A 74 13.10 -8.56 6.68
N ARG A 75 13.64 -8.53 5.48
CA ARG A 75 14.08 -7.30 4.82
C ARG A 75 13.41 -7.19 3.48
N GLY A 76 12.72 -6.09 3.25
CA GLY A 76 12.05 -5.81 1.99
C GLY A 76 12.49 -4.45 1.47
N THR A 77 12.79 -4.39 0.18
CA THR A 77 13.16 -3.16 -0.51
C THR A 77 12.36 -3.09 -1.80
N TYR A 78 11.78 -1.92 -2.09
CA TYR A 78 11.10 -1.67 -3.33
C TYR A 78 11.52 -0.29 -3.84
N LEU A 79 12.42 -0.28 -4.80
CA LEU A 79 12.97 0.93 -5.41
C LEU A 79 12.48 1.05 -6.84
N GLN A 80 12.13 2.27 -7.22
CA GLN A 80 11.73 2.64 -8.58
C GLN A 80 12.36 3.99 -8.93
N ASP A 81 12.78 4.15 -10.17
CA ASP A 81 13.46 5.34 -10.68
C ASP A 81 12.54 6.32 -11.41
N TRP A 82 11.32 5.92 -11.79
CA TRP A 82 10.41 6.73 -12.60
C TRP A 82 10.10 8.12 -12.02
N SER A 83 10.27 8.31 -10.72
CA SER A 83 10.04 9.58 -10.01
C SER A 83 11.32 10.27 -9.53
N ALA A 84 12.50 9.72 -9.87
CA ALA A 84 13.77 10.23 -9.38
C ALA A 84 14.16 11.57 -10.01
N ASP A 85 13.77 11.83 -11.26
CA ASP A 85 13.98 13.12 -11.91
C ASP A 85 13.14 14.20 -11.23
N GLU A 86 13.82 15.19 -10.62
CA GLU A 86 13.19 16.34 -9.97
C GLU A 86 12.46 17.27 -10.96
N ASN A 87 12.84 17.24 -12.24
CA ASN A 87 12.20 18.00 -13.31
C ASN A 87 11.01 17.25 -13.93
N GLY A 88 10.78 16.01 -13.51
CA GLY A 88 9.60 15.25 -13.92
C GLY A 88 8.30 15.94 -13.52
N PRO A 89 7.24 15.84 -14.33
CA PRO A 89 6.01 16.58 -14.12
C PRO A 89 5.29 16.19 -12.82
N LEU A 90 4.62 17.16 -12.21
CA LEU A 90 3.75 16.90 -11.06
C LEU A 90 2.58 16.02 -11.48
N SER A 91 2.50 14.82 -10.90
CA SER A 91 1.35 13.94 -11.03
C SER A 91 0.50 13.95 -9.76
N TRP A 92 -0.73 13.44 -9.83
CA TRP A 92 -1.60 13.30 -8.67
C TRP A 92 -0.97 12.45 -7.54
N ARG A 93 -0.07 11.52 -7.88
CA ARG A 93 0.65 10.66 -6.91
C ARG A 93 1.52 11.46 -5.95
N PHE A 94 2.04 12.60 -6.39
CA PHE A 94 2.88 13.49 -5.57
C PHE A 94 2.08 14.51 -4.76
N GLN A 95 0.77 14.58 -4.97
CA GLN A 95 -0.09 15.51 -4.26
C GLN A 95 -0.67 14.87 -2.99
N LYS A 96 -0.17 15.27 -1.82
CA LYS A 96 -0.55 14.68 -0.52
C LYS A 96 -2.06 14.69 -0.28
N LYS A 97 -2.75 15.75 -0.69
CA LYS A 97 -4.23 15.85 -0.55
C LYS A 97 -4.98 14.79 -1.37
N ILE A 98 -4.40 14.34 -2.48
CA ILE A 98 -5.01 13.35 -3.38
C ILE A 98 -4.54 11.95 -3.04
N ALA A 99 -3.23 11.73 -3.00
CA ALA A 99 -2.61 10.42 -2.81
C ALA A 99 -2.50 9.99 -1.34
N GLY A 100 -2.49 10.96 -0.39
CA GLY A 100 -2.37 10.67 1.03
C GLY A 100 -0.92 10.49 1.47
N SER A 101 -0.37 9.30 1.35
CA SER A 101 0.93 8.90 1.92
C SER A 101 2.08 8.77 0.91
N GLY A 102 1.88 9.22 -0.33
CA GLY A 102 2.93 9.19 -1.36
C GLY A 102 3.51 7.78 -1.59
N THR A 103 4.82 7.69 -1.66
CA THR A 103 5.56 6.43 -1.90
C THR A 103 5.23 5.33 -0.89
N VAL A 104 4.95 5.67 0.37
CA VAL A 104 4.54 4.65 1.38
C VAL A 104 3.24 3.97 0.98
N GLY A 105 2.24 4.74 0.56
CA GLY A 105 0.96 4.20 0.12
C GLY A 105 1.04 3.54 -1.26
N ASP A 106 1.89 4.04 -2.15
CA ASP A 106 1.98 3.50 -3.51
C ASP A 106 2.78 2.19 -3.57
N ILE A 107 4.03 2.19 -3.10
CA ILE A 107 4.91 1.01 -3.20
C ILE A 107 5.23 0.37 -1.84
N GLY A 108 5.32 1.15 -0.77
CA GLY A 108 5.60 0.64 0.57
C GLY A 108 4.54 -0.35 1.07
N THR A 109 3.27 -0.17 0.71
CA THR A 109 2.19 -1.10 1.04
C THR A 109 2.43 -2.50 0.50
N HIS A 110 3.09 -2.67 -0.64
CA HIS A 110 3.46 -3.98 -1.17
C HIS A 110 4.50 -4.69 -0.29
N VAL A 111 5.49 -3.94 0.23
CA VAL A 111 6.51 -4.50 1.14
C VAL A 111 5.88 -4.93 2.45
N VAL A 112 4.99 -4.08 3.00
CA VAL A 112 4.22 -4.40 4.23
C VAL A 112 3.34 -5.62 4.00
N ASP A 113 2.64 -5.68 2.87
CA ASP A 113 1.80 -6.83 2.53
C ASP A 113 2.58 -8.12 2.40
N LEU A 114 3.76 -8.08 1.76
CA LEU A 114 4.64 -9.25 1.66
C LEU A 114 5.18 -9.69 3.03
N ALA A 115 5.50 -8.75 3.93
CA ALA A 115 5.88 -9.08 5.30
C ALA A 115 4.75 -9.83 6.02
N HIS A 116 3.52 -9.31 5.95
CA HIS A 116 2.34 -9.98 6.50
C HIS A 116 2.09 -11.35 5.88
N TYR A 117 2.24 -11.44 4.55
CA TYR A 117 1.96 -12.67 3.82
C TYR A 117 2.98 -13.76 4.09
N LEU A 118 4.26 -13.43 4.11
CA LEU A 118 5.35 -14.40 4.24
C LEU A 118 5.68 -14.73 5.71
N VAL A 119 5.63 -13.73 6.59
CA VAL A 119 6.13 -13.87 7.96
C VAL A 119 5.00 -13.86 8.99
N GLY A 120 4.02 -12.97 8.83
CA GLY A 120 2.89 -12.86 9.76
C GLY A 120 2.63 -11.42 10.25
N PRO A 121 1.80 -11.26 11.30
CA PRO A 121 1.41 -9.95 11.80
C PRO A 121 2.60 -9.13 12.30
N ILE A 122 2.56 -7.82 12.05
CA ILE A 122 3.54 -6.85 12.56
C ILE A 122 2.99 -6.29 13.88
N ALA A 123 3.76 -6.39 14.96
CA ALA A 123 3.34 -5.89 16.28
C ALA A 123 3.63 -4.41 16.46
N GLU A 124 4.80 -3.97 16.03
CA GLU A 124 5.25 -2.60 16.25
C GLU A 124 5.87 -2.03 14.98
N VAL A 125 5.69 -0.73 14.76
CA VAL A 125 6.23 0.01 13.62
C VAL A 125 6.89 1.29 14.11
N ILE A 126 8.12 1.53 13.65
CA ILE A 126 8.77 2.83 13.71
C ILE A 126 9.04 3.25 12.29
N ALA A 127 8.64 4.45 11.90
CA ALA A 127 8.81 4.95 10.55
C ALA A 127 9.48 6.32 10.54
N MET A 128 10.39 6.50 9.59
CA MET A 128 10.94 7.82 9.24
C MET A 128 10.59 8.11 7.80
N THR A 129 10.14 9.32 7.54
CA THR A 129 9.81 9.77 6.18
C THR A 129 10.59 11.02 5.84
N LYS A 130 11.05 11.11 4.59
CA LYS A 130 11.71 12.30 4.06
C LYS A 130 11.20 12.57 2.65
N THR A 131 10.90 13.82 2.38
CA THR A 131 10.59 14.29 1.03
C THR A 131 11.86 14.86 0.42
N TYR A 132 12.35 14.24 -0.63
CA TYR A 132 13.56 14.69 -1.34
C TYR A 132 13.23 15.75 -2.39
N VAL A 133 12.23 15.50 -3.22
CA VAL A 133 11.76 16.44 -4.26
C VAL A 133 10.56 17.19 -3.72
N THR A 134 10.73 18.47 -3.40
CA THR A 134 9.68 19.28 -2.77
C THR A 134 8.81 20.07 -3.74
N THR A 135 9.27 20.22 -4.99
CA THR A 135 8.56 20.94 -6.04
C THR A 135 8.72 20.20 -7.36
N ARG A 136 7.70 20.24 -8.20
CA ARG A 136 7.75 19.68 -9.56
C ARG A 136 7.04 20.60 -10.54
N PRO A 137 7.49 20.65 -11.81
CA PRO A 137 6.82 21.47 -12.82
C PRO A 137 5.41 20.98 -13.10
N ILE A 138 4.49 21.92 -13.29
CA ILE A 138 3.12 21.63 -13.72
C ILE A 138 3.10 21.56 -15.24
N GLN A 139 2.64 20.47 -15.81
CA GLN A 139 2.44 20.40 -17.25
C GLN A 139 1.31 21.34 -17.70
N GLN A 140 1.67 22.30 -18.56
CA GLN A 140 0.67 23.16 -19.21
C GLN A 140 -0.12 22.29 -20.24
N GLY A 141 -1.40 22.06 -19.97
CA GLY A 141 -2.31 21.38 -20.92
C GLY A 141 -2.86 20.02 -20.51
N GLY A 142 -2.47 19.46 -19.39
CA GLY A 142 -3.06 18.22 -18.84
C GLY A 142 -4.27 18.49 -17.95
N VAL A 143 -5.10 17.47 -17.74
CA VAL A 143 -6.31 17.51 -16.90
C VAL A 143 -6.02 17.83 -15.43
N ASP A 144 -4.76 17.80 -15.02
CA ASP A 144 -4.28 18.08 -13.67
C ASP A 144 -3.96 19.57 -13.44
N LYS A 145 -4.90 20.45 -13.77
CA LYS A 145 -4.87 21.87 -13.36
C LYS A 145 -5.21 22.02 -11.86
N LEU A 146 -4.56 21.29 -11.00
CA LEU A 146 -4.68 21.47 -9.54
C LEU A 146 -3.37 22.04 -9.01
N GLY A 147 -3.45 23.32 -8.78
CA GLY A 147 -2.65 24.23 -7.99
C GLY A 147 -1.19 23.91 -7.63
N ALA A 148 -0.40 24.95 -7.67
CA ALA A 148 1.01 25.06 -7.31
C ALA A 148 1.47 24.22 -6.11
N SER A 149 2.69 23.67 -6.29
CA SER A 149 3.66 23.23 -5.27
C SER A 149 3.08 22.62 -3.98
N GLU A 150 2.75 21.36 -4.00
CA GLU A 150 2.63 20.56 -2.77
C GLU A 150 3.82 19.61 -2.64
N LYS A 151 4.35 19.53 -1.41
CA LYS A 151 5.51 18.73 -1.06
C LYS A 151 5.22 17.24 -1.28
N SER A 152 6.05 16.55 -2.03
CA SER A 152 5.99 15.09 -2.16
C SER A 152 6.56 14.42 -0.88
N ALA A 153 6.04 13.27 -0.51
CA ALA A 153 6.51 12.53 0.65
C ALA A 153 7.19 11.23 0.21
N ASP A 154 8.48 11.12 0.47
CA ASP A 154 9.22 9.87 0.38
C ASP A 154 9.33 9.27 1.77
N ALA A 155 9.21 7.96 1.89
CA ALA A 155 9.18 7.30 3.19
C ALA A 155 10.10 6.09 3.25
N ALA A 156 10.84 5.98 4.34
CA ALA A 156 11.47 4.74 4.77
C ALA A 156 10.74 4.20 6.00
N ILE A 157 10.40 2.93 5.99
CA ILE A 157 9.71 2.26 7.08
C ILE A 157 10.64 1.21 7.69
N ALA A 158 10.92 1.31 8.98
CA ALA A 158 11.55 0.25 9.74
C ALA A 158 10.48 -0.50 10.57
N MET A 159 10.44 -1.81 10.45
CA MET A 159 9.45 -2.65 11.13
C MET A 159 10.17 -3.65 12.03
N LYS A 160 9.66 -3.83 13.27
CA LYS A 160 10.03 -4.96 14.12
C LYS A 160 8.98 -6.06 13.99
N PRO A 161 9.36 -7.33 13.80
CA PRO A 161 8.43 -8.44 13.88
C PRO A 161 7.79 -8.47 15.28
N SER A 162 6.52 -8.86 15.36
CA SER A 162 5.94 -9.23 16.65
C SER A 162 6.80 -10.32 17.27
N GLN A 163 7.11 -10.23 18.57
CA GLN A 163 7.61 -11.40 19.27
C GLN A 163 6.50 -12.44 19.16
N LEU A 164 6.71 -13.43 18.29
CA LEU A 164 5.88 -14.62 18.28
C LEU A 164 6.09 -15.29 19.61
N GLY A 165 5.15 -15.09 20.52
CA GLY A 165 5.05 -15.93 21.70
C GLY A 165 4.83 -17.36 21.19
N LEU A 166 5.82 -18.20 21.37
CA LEU A 166 5.72 -19.64 21.38
C LEU A 166 5.44 -20.07 22.81
#